data_d4b823e7debc66a7a044092f571b2124
#
_entry.id   d4b823e7debc66a7a044092f571b2124
#
_cell.length_a   1.000
_cell.length_b   1.000
_cell.length_c   1.000
_cell.angle_alpha   90.00
_cell.angle_beta   90.00
_cell.angle_gamma   90.00
#
_symmetry.space_group_name_H-M   'P 1'
#
loop_
_entity.id
_entity.type
_entity.pdbx_description
1 polymer ?
#
loop_
_entity_poly.entity_id
_entity_poly.type
_entity_poly.pdbx_seq_one_letter_code
_entity_poly.pdbx_strand_id
1 'polypeptide(L)'
;MRIISIILLNIVFLTASNDSTAFVVDESVVIKEEIKFFGDHTIEAGTVNSDNIRVLGGDLYVYGSVDGKITVVGGDVTLGSTAVVNGTIVAIGGSIAKDDGAVVHGKIIETHLKEGLVYREMEPAESVEGDTELSIKERSLRASESWIHPERDVFIYNRNEGLVFNLNNTWDGAKKSSFRISVSFGYRFGSDDGVGRLSLEKGFGSNNNLVLFASAFKESRTDDYYRIREGENTWASILARQDFYDRWDEEGWSAGIGFDLNHIKLKLMAASVKQDTIPVQNDLWSLFQKERPLRDNPYIFPREQLDLLQATAAFQTKHYTPLSTGLAIFLQGEAYQKADDGENIYTLGSSELRQRIFGFLKLNWEMSYGIVLRSQFMAGTSKGRLHDLRQFTVGGLGSVSAFPYKYQSGDQMLQMNGELVFTKDFTDSWYFFKLFVDSGYAWDGSSYNFDQQNFLDFGISSAGVGFGSHDHEGLDWSVNASQPLDGSDYVETTIRCNYNF
;
A
#
# COMPACT_ATOMS: atom_id res chain seq x y z
N MET A 1 4.57 -25.83 -19.73
CA MET A 1 3.13 -25.95 -20.00
C MET A 1 2.25 -25.37 -18.88
N ARG A 2 2.59 -25.51 -17.59
CA ARG A 2 1.76 -25.04 -16.45
C ARG A 2 1.71 -23.52 -16.28
N ILE A 3 2.80 -22.77 -16.54
CA ILE A 3 2.84 -21.31 -16.41
C ILE A 3 2.15 -20.59 -17.58
N ILE A 4 2.23 -21.16 -18.78
CA ILE A 4 1.47 -20.68 -19.94
C ILE A 4 -0.05 -20.77 -19.64
N SER A 5 -0.49 -21.78 -18.89
CA SER A 5 -1.88 -21.89 -18.43
C SER A 5 -2.28 -20.83 -17.43
N ILE A 6 -1.35 -20.36 -16.57
CA ILE A 6 -1.60 -19.29 -15.58
C ILE A 6 -1.66 -17.93 -16.29
N ILE A 7 -0.75 -17.67 -17.21
CA ILE A 7 -0.77 -16.46 -18.06
C ILE A 7 -2.00 -16.49 -18.99
N LEU A 8 -2.32 -17.63 -19.57
CA LEU A 8 -3.54 -17.82 -20.38
C LEU A 8 -4.82 -17.70 -19.54
N LEU A 9 -4.82 -18.13 -18.27
CA LEU A 9 -5.97 -17.93 -17.39
C LEU A 9 -6.22 -16.45 -17.14
N ASN A 10 -5.17 -15.65 -16.89
CA ASN A 10 -5.29 -14.20 -16.77
C ASN A 10 -5.66 -13.53 -18.12
N ILE A 11 -5.19 -14.05 -19.25
CA ILE A 11 -5.51 -13.54 -20.60
C ILE A 11 -6.91 -14.00 -21.04
N VAL A 12 -7.34 -15.21 -20.71
CA VAL A 12 -8.68 -15.72 -21.03
C VAL A 12 -9.73 -14.96 -20.23
N PHE A 13 -9.47 -14.55 -18.99
CA PHE A 13 -10.36 -13.63 -18.27
C PHE A 13 -10.42 -12.23 -18.88
N LEU A 14 -9.34 -11.77 -19.55
CA LEU A 14 -9.31 -10.50 -20.27
C LEU A 14 -10.09 -10.52 -21.59
N THR A 15 -10.29 -11.67 -22.20
CA THR A 15 -10.98 -11.81 -23.53
C THR A 15 -12.43 -12.31 -23.45
N ALA A 16 -12.89 -12.79 -22.29
CA ALA A 16 -14.22 -13.38 -22.11
C ALA A 16 -15.36 -12.36 -21.87
N SER A 17 -15.10 -11.06 -21.97
CA SER A 17 -16.06 -10.01 -21.60
C SER A 17 -17.00 -9.52 -22.72
N ASN A 18 -17.14 -10.23 -23.84
CA ASN A 18 -17.94 -9.74 -24.97
C ASN A 18 -19.21 -10.58 -25.32
N ASP A 19 -19.62 -11.49 -24.44
CA ASP A 19 -20.89 -12.17 -24.68
C ASP A 19 -21.83 -12.04 -23.47
N SER A 20 -22.85 -11.21 -23.65
CA SER A 20 -23.99 -11.04 -22.76
C SER A 20 -24.89 -12.27 -22.82
N THR A 21 -24.76 -13.20 -21.86
CA THR A 21 -25.81 -14.17 -21.57
C THR A 21 -26.57 -13.73 -20.33
N ALA A 22 -27.81 -13.30 -20.56
CA ALA A 22 -28.77 -12.96 -19.53
C ALA A 22 -29.05 -14.19 -18.64
N PHE A 23 -28.76 -14.10 -17.35
CA PHE A 23 -29.35 -14.97 -16.35
C PHE A 23 -30.75 -14.44 -15.99
N VAL A 24 -31.77 -15.24 -16.25
CA VAL A 24 -33.13 -14.96 -15.77
C VAL A 24 -33.20 -15.26 -14.29
N VAL A 25 -33.34 -14.24 -13.45
CA VAL A 25 -33.65 -14.35 -12.02
C VAL A 25 -35.15 -14.11 -11.85
N ASP A 26 -35.76 -14.98 -11.07
CA ASP A 26 -37.19 -15.05 -10.72
C ASP A 26 -37.75 -13.71 -10.22
N GLU A 27 -38.91 -13.31 -10.74
CA GLU A 27 -39.60 -12.05 -10.50
C GLU A 27 -40.27 -12.02 -9.11
N SER A 28 -39.56 -11.66 -8.02
CA SER A 28 -40.32 -11.30 -6.81
C SER A 28 -39.63 -10.31 -5.84
N VAL A 29 -38.49 -9.72 -6.18
CA VAL A 29 -37.97 -8.56 -5.44
C VAL A 29 -37.43 -7.53 -6.44
N VAL A 30 -38.27 -6.59 -6.82
CA VAL A 30 -37.85 -5.43 -7.61
C VAL A 30 -37.15 -4.47 -6.65
N ILE A 31 -35.86 -4.67 -6.43
CA ILE A 31 -35.00 -3.61 -5.90
C ILE A 31 -34.72 -2.69 -7.09
N LYS A 32 -35.45 -1.58 -7.16
CA LYS A 32 -35.15 -0.53 -8.14
C LYS A 32 -33.87 0.18 -7.67
N GLU A 33 -32.77 -0.17 -8.29
CA GLU A 33 -31.45 0.38 -7.99
C GLU A 33 -30.80 0.78 -9.31
N GLU A 34 -30.43 2.05 -9.44
CA GLU A 34 -29.68 2.52 -10.61
C GLU A 34 -28.18 2.37 -10.32
N ILE A 35 -27.54 1.41 -10.99
CA ILE A 35 -26.10 1.15 -10.84
C ILE A 35 -25.39 1.61 -12.11
N LYS A 36 -24.40 2.51 -11.96
CA LYS A 36 -23.54 2.98 -13.06
C LYS A 36 -22.11 2.49 -12.83
N PHE A 37 -21.53 1.96 -13.88
CA PHE A 37 -20.16 1.44 -13.90
C PHE A 37 -19.30 2.29 -14.84
N PHE A 38 -18.12 2.71 -14.36
CA PHE A 38 -17.09 3.36 -15.16
C PHE A 38 -17.56 4.59 -15.96
N GLY A 39 -17.37 5.74 -15.40
CA GLY A 39 -17.63 7.03 -16.00
C GLY A 39 -18.49 7.92 -15.11
N ASP A 40 -18.40 9.21 -15.40
CA ASP A 40 -19.14 10.21 -14.66
C ASP A 40 -20.63 10.10 -14.93
N HIS A 41 -21.44 10.36 -13.91
CA HIS A 41 -22.88 10.33 -14.00
C HIS A 41 -23.47 11.66 -13.57
N THR A 42 -24.49 12.13 -14.28
CA THR A 42 -25.15 13.41 -14.00
C THR A 42 -26.64 13.23 -13.83
N ILE A 43 -27.18 13.75 -12.75
CA ILE A 43 -28.64 13.90 -12.52
C ILE A 43 -29.00 15.33 -12.89
N GLU A 44 -29.66 15.49 -14.04
CA GLU A 44 -29.98 16.80 -14.58
C GLU A 44 -30.97 17.60 -13.72
N ALA A 45 -30.83 18.92 -13.77
CA ALA A 45 -31.73 19.83 -13.05
C ALA A 45 -33.20 19.62 -13.49
N GLY A 46 -34.12 19.56 -12.51
CA GLY A 46 -35.53 19.32 -12.75
C GLY A 46 -35.92 17.85 -12.93
N THR A 47 -34.97 16.92 -12.87
CA THR A 47 -35.28 15.48 -12.83
C THR A 47 -35.46 14.99 -11.39
N VAL A 48 -36.28 13.97 -11.19
CA VAL A 48 -36.47 13.27 -9.93
C VAL A 48 -36.10 11.82 -10.07
N ASN A 49 -35.09 11.37 -9.34
CA ASN A 49 -34.72 9.97 -9.24
C ASN A 49 -35.21 9.42 -7.89
N SER A 50 -36.10 8.42 -7.94
CA SER A 50 -36.68 7.82 -6.73
C SER A 50 -35.92 6.61 -6.24
N ASP A 51 -34.92 6.15 -6.98
CA ASP A 51 -34.17 4.93 -6.72
C ASP A 51 -32.83 5.24 -6.01
N ASN A 52 -32.23 4.21 -5.41
CA ASN A 52 -30.86 4.33 -4.90
C ASN A 52 -29.89 4.43 -6.08
N ILE A 53 -28.90 5.33 -5.96
CA ILE A 53 -27.88 5.55 -6.98
C ILE A 53 -26.56 5.01 -6.47
N ARG A 54 -25.90 4.20 -7.25
CA ARG A 54 -24.54 3.73 -7.01
C ARG A 54 -23.66 4.04 -8.20
N VAL A 55 -22.56 4.75 -7.95
CA VAL A 55 -21.54 5.05 -8.97
C VAL A 55 -20.23 4.41 -8.51
N LEU A 56 -19.61 3.67 -9.42
CA LEU A 56 -18.40 2.92 -9.15
C LEU A 56 -17.31 3.33 -10.16
N GLY A 57 -16.25 4.00 -9.70
CA GLY A 57 -15.13 4.41 -10.55
C GLY A 57 -15.39 5.62 -11.44
N GLY A 58 -16.29 6.53 -11.05
CA GLY A 58 -16.58 7.80 -11.72
C GLY A 58 -17.15 8.82 -10.76
N ASP A 59 -17.24 10.09 -11.18
CA ASP A 59 -17.78 11.18 -10.40
C ASP A 59 -19.31 11.29 -10.59
N LEU A 60 -20.02 11.71 -9.54
CA LEU A 60 -21.46 11.96 -9.58
C LEU A 60 -21.76 13.46 -9.47
N TYR A 61 -22.47 13.99 -10.45
CA TYR A 61 -22.96 15.36 -10.46
C TYR A 61 -24.48 15.37 -10.28
N VAL A 62 -24.98 15.99 -9.21
CA VAL A 62 -26.42 16.05 -8.92
C VAL A 62 -26.89 17.51 -9.03
N TYR A 63 -27.75 17.79 -9.97
CA TYR A 63 -28.46 19.05 -10.15
C TYR A 63 -29.98 18.88 -9.96
N GLY A 64 -30.48 17.66 -9.94
CA GLY A 64 -31.88 17.31 -9.76
C GLY A 64 -32.20 16.83 -8.34
N SER A 65 -33.34 16.14 -8.21
CA SER A 65 -33.79 15.56 -6.91
C SER A 65 -33.50 14.06 -6.86
N VAL A 66 -33.02 13.57 -5.70
CA VAL A 66 -32.80 12.16 -5.43
C VAL A 66 -33.49 11.79 -4.12
N ASP A 67 -34.47 10.88 -4.17
CA ASP A 67 -35.18 10.43 -2.97
C ASP A 67 -34.48 9.25 -2.30
N GLY A 68 -33.66 8.50 -3.04
CA GLY A 68 -32.91 7.33 -2.59
C GLY A 68 -31.56 7.67 -1.95
N LYS A 69 -30.87 6.64 -1.49
CA LYS A 69 -29.49 6.72 -1.00
C LYS A 69 -28.53 6.86 -2.19
N ILE A 70 -27.54 7.74 -2.06
CA ILE A 70 -26.44 7.88 -3.01
C ILE A 70 -25.20 7.19 -2.43
N THR A 71 -24.55 6.35 -3.19
CA THR A 71 -23.25 5.74 -2.83
C THR A 71 -22.31 5.87 -4.03
N VAL A 72 -21.19 6.56 -3.81
CA VAL A 72 -20.12 6.71 -4.82
C VAL A 72 -18.85 6.08 -4.26
N VAL A 73 -18.24 5.21 -5.05
CA VAL A 73 -17.00 4.51 -4.67
C VAL A 73 -15.90 4.85 -5.66
N GLY A 74 -14.82 5.43 -5.19
CA GLY A 74 -13.67 5.82 -6.02
C GLY A 74 -13.92 7.02 -6.92
N GLY A 75 -14.89 7.90 -6.56
CA GLY A 75 -15.23 9.13 -7.25
C GLY A 75 -15.75 10.20 -6.30
N ASP A 76 -15.82 11.44 -6.77
CA ASP A 76 -16.34 12.58 -6.04
C ASP A 76 -17.84 12.77 -6.29
N VAL A 77 -18.55 13.38 -5.33
CA VAL A 77 -19.95 13.81 -5.48
C VAL A 77 -19.99 15.33 -5.51
N THR A 78 -20.59 15.90 -6.53
CA THR A 78 -20.84 17.35 -6.61
C THR A 78 -22.34 17.59 -6.58
N LEU A 79 -22.81 18.32 -5.58
CA LEU A 79 -24.19 18.76 -5.46
C LEU A 79 -24.31 20.20 -5.93
N GLY A 80 -24.87 20.39 -7.12
CA GLY A 80 -25.11 21.73 -7.66
C GLY A 80 -26.22 22.47 -6.89
N SER A 81 -26.31 23.79 -7.06
CA SER A 81 -27.19 24.69 -6.30
C SER A 81 -28.69 24.33 -6.32
N THR A 82 -29.13 23.53 -7.28
CA THR A 82 -30.53 23.07 -7.43
C THR A 82 -30.75 21.65 -6.92
N ALA A 83 -29.71 20.99 -6.39
CA ALA A 83 -29.78 19.60 -5.93
C ALA A 83 -30.62 19.47 -4.66
N VAL A 84 -31.49 18.47 -4.61
CA VAL A 84 -32.24 18.07 -3.40
C VAL A 84 -32.03 16.58 -3.20
N VAL A 85 -31.41 16.18 -2.09
CA VAL A 85 -31.20 14.77 -1.77
C VAL A 85 -31.90 14.43 -0.46
N ASN A 86 -32.90 13.55 -0.53
CA ASN A 86 -33.66 13.13 0.63
C ASN A 86 -33.01 11.96 1.38
N GLY A 87 -32.20 11.16 0.70
CA GLY A 87 -31.46 10.03 1.26
C GLY A 87 -30.07 10.39 1.78
N THR A 88 -29.38 9.39 2.34
CA THR A 88 -28.00 9.49 2.79
C THR A 88 -27.05 9.47 1.58
N ILE A 89 -26.02 10.32 1.63
CA ILE A 89 -24.94 10.35 0.61
C ILE A 89 -23.69 9.76 1.24
N VAL A 90 -23.09 8.80 0.56
CA VAL A 90 -21.85 8.15 0.97
C VAL A 90 -20.84 8.25 -0.16
N ALA A 91 -19.69 8.86 0.08
CA ALA A 91 -18.54 8.84 -0.84
C ALA A 91 -17.40 8.05 -0.19
N ILE A 92 -17.00 6.96 -0.83
CA ILE A 92 -15.93 6.07 -0.36
C ILE A 92 -14.71 6.30 -1.23
N GLY A 93 -13.63 6.85 -0.67
CA GLY A 93 -12.41 7.18 -1.39
C GLY A 93 -12.51 8.44 -2.26
N GLY A 94 -13.52 9.26 -2.05
CA GLY A 94 -13.75 10.55 -2.69
C GLY A 94 -14.31 11.59 -1.71
N SER A 95 -14.61 12.78 -2.21
CA SER A 95 -15.14 13.91 -1.46
C SER A 95 -16.55 14.28 -1.93
N ILE A 96 -17.31 14.97 -1.06
CA ILE A 96 -18.64 15.50 -1.39
C ILE A 96 -18.56 17.03 -1.37
N ALA A 97 -18.65 17.64 -2.55
CA ALA A 97 -18.76 19.09 -2.71
C ALA A 97 -20.23 19.48 -2.78
N LYS A 98 -20.63 20.49 -2.00
CA LYS A 98 -21.99 20.99 -1.96
C LYS A 98 -21.99 22.47 -2.27
N ASP A 99 -22.68 22.85 -3.35
CA ASP A 99 -22.89 24.26 -3.70
C ASP A 99 -23.90 24.94 -2.79
N ASP A 100 -23.80 26.26 -2.70
CA ASP A 100 -24.79 27.08 -2.02
C ASP A 100 -26.17 26.88 -2.68
N GLY A 101 -27.16 26.52 -1.87
CA GLY A 101 -28.51 26.23 -2.34
C GLY A 101 -28.85 24.75 -2.46
N ALA A 102 -27.88 23.84 -2.52
CA ALA A 102 -28.15 22.41 -2.47
C ALA A 102 -28.74 22.02 -1.09
N VAL A 103 -29.73 21.14 -1.07
CA VAL A 103 -30.39 20.66 0.15
C VAL A 103 -30.18 19.16 0.31
N VAL A 104 -29.70 18.74 1.47
CA VAL A 104 -29.56 17.32 1.83
C VAL A 104 -30.31 17.11 3.15
N HIS A 105 -31.31 16.24 3.12
CA HIS A 105 -32.11 15.88 4.30
C HIS A 105 -31.54 14.66 5.03
N GLY A 106 -30.73 13.85 4.35
CA GLY A 106 -30.06 12.69 4.92
C GLY A 106 -28.69 13.01 5.49
N LYS A 107 -27.96 11.97 5.90
CA LYS A 107 -26.57 12.10 6.36
C LYS A 107 -25.61 12.22 5.19
N ILE A 108 -24.52 12.96 5.37
CA ILE A 108 -23.39 13.02 4.45
C ILE A 108 -22.23 12.28 5.11
N ILE A 109 -21.70 11.25 4.43
CA ILE A 109 -20.60 10.42 4.91
C ILE A 109 -19.49 10.41 3.86
N GLU A 110 -18.32 10.91 4.23
CA GLU A 110 -17.12 10.86 3.40
C GLU A 110 -16.08 9.95 4.06
N THR A 111 -15.49 9.04 3.28
CA THR A 111 -14.42 8.20 3.77
C THR A 111 -13.17 8.44 2.93
N HIS A 112 -12.13 8.99 3.57
CA HIS A 112 -10.82 9.19 2.94
C HIS A 112 -9.89 8.04 3.31
N LEU A 113 -9.60 7.14 2.37
CA LEU A 113 -8.84 5.91 2.58
C LEU A 113 -7.35 6.11 2.95
N LYS A 114 -6.86 7.34 3.05
CA LYS A 114 -5.45 7.64 3.39
C LYS A 114 -5.19 8.06 4.83
N GLU A 115 -6.21 8.40 5.60
CA GLU A 115 -6.06 9.00 6.95
C GLU A 115 -6.82 8.25 8.05
N GLY A 116 -7.29 7.02 7.79
CA GLY A 116 -8.32 6.43 8.63
C GLY A 116 -9.66 7.11 8.39
N LEU A 117 -10.74 6.50 8.84
CA LEU A 117 -12.09 7.03 8.73
C LEU A 117 -12.20 8.34 9.51
N VAL A 118 -12.22 9.46 8.81
CA VAL A 118 -12.69 10.72 9.41
C VAL A 118 -14.19 10.78 9.18
N TYR A 119 -14.95 10.36 10.19
CA TYR A 119 -16.38 10.59 10.23
C TYR A 119 -16.63 12.09 10.48
N ARG A 120 -17.11 12.81 9.47
CA ARG A 120 -17.66 14.15 9.63
C ARG A 120 -19.17 14.07 9.48
N GLU A 121 -19.88 14.21 10.57
CA GLU A 121 -21.27 14.57 10.54
C GLU A 121 -21.34 16.08 10.27
N MET A 122 -21.71 16.49 9.07
CA MET A 122 -22.01 17.88 8.79
C MET A 122 -23.41 18.17 9.33
N GLU A 123 -23.51 18.95 10.39
CA GLU A 123 -24.75 19.65 10.71
C GLU A 123 -25.07 20.65 9.59
N PRO A 124 -26.37 20.89 9.29
CA PRO A 124 -26.76 21.78 8.19
C PRO A 124 -26.27 23.21 8.45
N ALA A 125 -25.32 23.59 7.63
CA ALA A 125 -24.83 24.91 7.26
C ALA A 125 -24.86 26.05 8.27
N GLU A 126 -23.74 26.34 8.91
CA GLU A 126 -23.24 27.72 8.97
C GLU A 126 -21.96 27.79 8.14
N SER A 127 -21.97 28.69 7.16
CA SER A 127 -20.90 28.93 6.19
C SER A 127 -19.60 29.32 6.89
N VAL A 128 -18.59 28.45 6.85
CA VAL A 128 -17.21 28.83 7.18
C VAL A 128 -16.38 28.77 5.90
N GLU A 129 -16.32 29.90 5.22
CA GLU A 129 -15.28 30.17 4.22
C GLU A 129 -13.92 30.08 4.91
N GLY A 130 -13.18 29.05 4.69
CA GLY A 130 -11.78 28.96 5.14
C GLY A 130 -11.19 27.55 5.28
N ASP A 131 -11.97 26.52 5.54
CA ASP A 131 -11.45 25.20 5.89
C ASP A 131 -11.07 24.32 4.67
N THR A 132 -11.67 24.57 3.52
CA THR A 132 -11.43 23.72 2.32
C THR A 132 -10.02 23.92 1.73
N GLU A 133 -9.46 25.13 1.78
CA GLU A 133 -8.07 25.38 1.32
C GLU A 133 -7.00 24.83 2.27
N LEU A 134 -7.30 24.75 3.57
CA LEU A 134 -6.40 24.18 4.58
C LEU A 134 -6.29 22.67 4.44
N SER A 135 -7.39 21.97 4.21
CA SER A 135 -7.41 20.51 4.07
C SER A 135 -6.64 20.04 2.83
N ILE A 136 -6.66 20.80 1.73
CA ILE A 136 -5.91 20.50 0.51
C ILE A 136 -4.41 20.74 0.71
N LYS A 137 -4.01 21.82 1.41
CA LYS A 137 -2.60 22.08 1.75
C LYS A 137 -2.03 21.09 2.77
N GLU A 138 -2.79 20.70 3.75
CA GLU A 138 -2.39 19.64 4.69
C GLU A 138 -2.23 18.30 3.97
N ARG A 139 -3.13 17.94 3.04
CA ARG A 139 -3.03 16.71 2.24
C ARG A 139 -1.78 16.66 1.36
N SER A 140 -1.40 17.77 0.74
CA SER A 140 -0.21 17.79 -0.13
C SER A 140 1.09 17.65 0.65
N LEU A 141 1.17 18.20 1.85
CA LEU A 141 2.32 18.07 2.73
C LEU A 141 2.41 16.67 3.33
N ARG A 142 1.31 16.09 3.82
CA ARG A 142 1.27 14.71 4.35
C ARG A 142 1.51 13.66 3.27
N ALA A 143 1.09 13.91 2.04
CA ALA A 143 1.44 13.05 0.92
C ALA A 143 2.95 13.01 0.64
N SER A 144 3.71 14.06 0.95
CA SER A 144 5.17 14.08 0.84
C SER A 144 5.85 13.25 1.94
N GLU A 145 5.32 13.22 3.16
CA GLU A 145 5.86 12.44 4.29
C GLU A 145 5.84 10.94 4.02
N SER A 146 4.76 10.40 3.50
CA SER A 146 4.63 8.97 3.17
C SER A 146 5.69 8.46 2.17
N TRP A 147 6.49 9.38 1.59
CA TRP A 147 7.49 9.11 0.58
C TRP A 147 8.90 9.03 1.15
N ILE A 148 9.15 9.66 2.29
CA ILE A 148 10.47 9.65 2.90
C ILE A 148 10.60 8.39 3.73
N HIS A 149 9.65 8.12 4.60
CA HIS A 149 9.48 6.89 5.38
C HIS A 149 8.04 6.82 5.88
N PRO A 150 7.44 5.64 5.95
CA PRO A 150 6.23 5.47 6.75
C PRO A 150 6.55 5.89 8.20
N GLU A 151 5.68 6.68 8.81
CA GLU A 151 5.76 6.93 10.25
C GLU A 151 5.82 5.59 10.98
N ARG A 152 6.75 5.47 11.92
CA ARG A 152 6.82 4.24 12.73
C ARG A 152 5.66 4.26 13.71
N ASP A 153 5.03 3.11 13.88
CA ASP A 153 3.98 2.93 14.87
C ASP A 153 4.48 3.30 16.26
N VAL A 154 3.57 3.80 17.13
CA VAL A 154 3.89 4.17 18.52
C VAL A 154 4.45 2.97 19.26
N PHE A 155 3.89 1.78 19.01
CA PHE A 155 4.38 0.52 19.59
C PHE A 155 4.77 -0.44 18.48
N ILE A 156 6.01 -0.92 18.54
CA ILE A 156 6.53 -1.96 17.66
C ILE A 156 7.07 -3.08 18.54
N TYR A 157 6.81 -4.31 18.15
CA TYR A 157 7.35 -5.47 18.85
C TYR A 157 7.88 -6.48 17.82
N ASN A 158 9.16 -6.78 17.91
CA ASN A 158 9.83 -7.64 16.95
C ASN A 158 11.04 -8.37 17.57
N ARG A 159 11.57 -9.39 16.87
CA ARG A 159 12.64 -10.24 17.36
C ARG A 159 14.00 -9.55 17.48
N ASN A 160 14.22 -8.46 16.79
CA ASN A 160 15.49 -7.76 16.74
C ASN A 160 15.60 -6.69 17.84
N GLU A 161 14.52 -5.93 18.06
CA GLU A 161 14.53 -4.76 18.93
C GLU A 161 13.78 -5.00 20.26
N GLY A 162 13.03 -6.13 20.36
CA GLY A 162 12.09 -6.34 21.45
C GLY A 162 10.90 -5.39 21.35
N LEU A 163 10.48 -4.82 22.47
CA LEU A 163 9.51 -3.73 22.49
C LEU A 163 10.18 -2.42 22.10
N VAL A 164 9.56 -1.67 21.20
CA VAL A 164 9.96 -0.30 20.84
C VAL A 164 8.80 0.62 21.12
N PHE A 165 9.09 1.72 21.78
CA PHE A 165 8.13 2.80 21.97
C PHE A 165 8.61 4.03 21.22
N ASN A 166 7.79 4.58 20.32
CA ASN A 166 8.11 5.74 19.50
C ASN A 166 7.16 6.90 19.81
N LEU A 167 7.71 8.10 19.88
CA LEU A 167 6.97 9.35 19.95
C LEU A 167 7.30 10.16 18.70
N ASN A 168 6.27 10.55 17.98
CA ASN A 168 6.39 11.36 16.77
C ASN A 168 5.71 12.71 17.01
N ASN A 169 6.32 13.77 16.55
CA ASN A 169 5.71 15.10 16.55
C ASN A 169 6.12 15.87 15.32
N THR A 170 5.14 16.55 14.71
CA THR A 170 5.34 17.35 13.51
C THR A 170 4.84 18.76 13.74
N TRP A 171 5.67 19.74 13.41
CA TRP A 171 5.34 21.16 13.45
C TRP A 171 5.31 21.70 12.03
N ASP A 172 4.13 22.14 11.62
CA ASP A 172 3.96 22.89 10.40
C ASP A 172 4.19 24.38 10.68
N GLY A 173 5.00 25.01 9.85
CA GLY A 173 5.21 26.46 9.91
C GLY A 173 3.90 27.23 9.64
N ALA A 174 3.91 28.54 9.89
CA ALA A 174 2.74 29.39 9.61
C ALA A 174 2.20 29.13 8.20
N LYS A 175 0.88 29.22 8.02
CA LYS A 175 0.12 28.91 6.77
C LYS A 175 0.76 29.34 5.44
N LYS A 176 1.67 30.32 5.46
CA LYS A 176 2.40 30.81 4.28
C LYS A 176 3.82 30.24 4.13
N SER A 177 4.35 29.53 5.12
CA SER A 177 5.78 29.18 5.11
C SER A 177 6.10 27.90 4.33
N SER A 178 5.13 27.00 4.13
CA SER A 178 5.33 25.66 3.52
C SER A 178 6.55 24.91 4.10
N PHE A 179 6.86 25.18 5.36
CA PHE A 179 7.99 24.60 6.08
C PHE A 179 7.49 23.66 7.17
N ARG A 180 8.09 22.49 7.26
CA ARG A 180 7.74 21.46 8.22
C ARG A 180 8.98 20.94 8.91
N ILE A 181 8.85 20.68 10.22
CA ILE A 181 9.82 20.00 11.04
C ILE A 181 9.15 18.78 11.65
N SER A 182 9.71 17.60 11.42
CA SER A 182 9.25 16.36 12.07
C SER A 182 10.35 15.79 12.93
N VAL A 183 10.00 15.40 14.15
CA VAL A 183 10.91 14.76 15.10
C VAL A 183 10.27 13.47 15.55
N SER A 184 11.01 12.38 15.46
CA SER A 184 10.67 11.13 16.12
C SER A 184 11.76 10.76 17.11
N PHE A 185 11.35 10.20 18.24
CA PHE A 185 12.22 9.60 19.22
C PHE A 185 11.65 8.27 19.68
N GLY A 186 12.47 7.25 19.75
CA GLY A 186 12.07 5.92 20.20
C GLY A 186 13.13 5.29 21.11
N TYR A 187 12.67 4.31 21.89
CA TYR A 187 13.54 3.51 22.74
C TYR A 187 13.28 2.03 22.49
N ARG A 188 14.35 1.28 22.27
CA ARG A 188 14.35 -0.17 21.98
C ARG A 188 14.73 -0.90 23.27
N PHE A 189 13.75 -1.53 23.91
CA PHE A 189 13.95 -2.22 25.19
C PHE A 189 14.80 -3.51 25.07
N GLY A 190 14.79 -4.15 23.91
CA GLY A 190 15.58 -5.36 23.69
C GLY A 190 17.08 -5.07 23.52
N SER A 191 17.44 -3.99 22.87
CA SER A 191 18.85 -3.59 22.66
C SER A 191 19.34 -2.51 23.62
N ASP A 192 18.47 -1.99 24.50
CA ASP A 192 18.75 -0.94 25.47
C ASP A 192 19.34 0.33 24.80
N ASP A 193 18.70 0.79 23.71
CA ASP A 193 19.24 1.82 22.84
C ASP A 193 18.15 2.79 22.35
N GLY A 194 18.55 4.06 22.14
CA GLY A 194 17.68 5.11 21.60
C GLY A 194 17.77 5.21 20.08
N VAL A 195 16.62 5.44 19.45
CA VAL A 195 16.50 5.72 18.02
C VAL A 195 15.77 7.04 17.81
N GLY A 196 15.96 7.67 16.66
CA GLY A 196 15.26 8.91 16.36
C GLY A 196 15.56 9.46 14.99
N ARG A 197 14.73 10.42 14.60
CA ARG A 197 14.83 11.12 13.32
C ARG A 197 14.47 12.58 13.51
N LEU A 198 15.24 13.45 12.88
CA LEU A 198 14.89 14.85 12.64
C LEU A 198 14.76 15.05 11.14
N SER A 199 13.63 15.54 10.68
CA SER A 199 13.39 15.86 9.27
C SER A 199 12.96 17.30 9.10
N LEU A 200 13.47 17.93 8.05
CA LEU A 200 13.16 19.29 7.64
C LEU A 200 12.63 19.23 6.20
N GLU A 201 11.50 19.87 5.94
CA GLU A 201 10.90 19.92 4.63
C GLU A 201 10.52 21.35 4.27
N LYS A 202 10.68 21.70 2.99
CA LYS A 202 10.28 22.99 2.43
C LYS A 202 9.57 22.76 1.10
N GLY A 203 8.29 23.10 1.08
CA GLY A 203 7.47 23.10 -0.14
C GLY A 203 7.62 24.40 -0.93
N PHE A 204 7.52 24.29 -2.25
CA PHE A 204 7.57 25.38 -3.23
C PHE A 204 6.44 25.22 -4.24
N GLY A 205 6.01 26.35 -4.81
CA GLY A 205 4.87 26.41 -5.73
C GLY A 205 3.54 26.62 -5.00
N SER A 206 2.48 26.89 -5.74
CA SER A 206 1.15 27.16 -5.18
C SER A 206 0.57 25.98 -4.41
N ASN A 207 0.90 24.76 -4.82
CA ASN A 207 0.40 23.51 -4.25
C ASN A 207 1.51 22.68 -3.59
N ASN A 208 2.67 23.27 -3.27
CA ASN A 208 3.85 22.55 -2.77
C ASN A 208 4.27 21.37 -3.66
N ASN A 209 4.12 21.51 -4.98
CA ASN A 209 4.42 20.45 -5.94
C ASN A 209 5.92 20.10 -6.00
N LEU A 210 6.77 20.97 -5.49
CA LEU A 210 8.20 20.75 -5.32
C LEU A 210 8.52 20.81 -3.84
N VAL A 211 9.16 19.78 -3.32
CA VAL A 211 9.57 19.69 -1.91
C VAL A 211 11.06 19.43 -1.84
N LEU A 212 11.80 20.27 -1.10
CA LEU A 212 13.16 19.97 -0.66
C LEU A 212 13.07 19.39 0.74
N PHE A 213 13.84 18.35 1.00
CA PHE A 213 13.88 17.71 2.31
C PHE A 213 15.30 17.35 2.72
N ALA A 214 15.53 17.31 4.02
CA ALA A 214 16.73 16.79 4.65
C ALA A 214 16.38 16.09 5.96
N SER A 215 17.08 15.02 6.29
CA SER A 215 16.89 14.28 7.54
C SER A 215 18.20 13.82 8.10
N ALA A 216 18.28 13.78 9.43
CA ALA A 216 19.33 13.07 10.18
C ALA A 216 18.63 12.02 11.06
N PHE A 217 19.18 10.80 11.11
CA PHE A 217 18.48 9.70 11.75
C PHE A 217 19.43 8.63 12.31
N LYS A 218 18.94 7.92 13.32
CA LYS A 218 19.41 6.62 13.79
C LYS A 218 18.18 5.75 13.99
N GLU A 219 18.00 4.72 13.19
CA GLU A 219 16.78 3.91 13.20
C GLU A 219 17.02 2.51 12.63
N SER A 220 16.11 1.58 12.90
CA SER A 220 16.10 0.29 12.21
C SER A 220 15.37 0.40 10.88
N ARG A 221 15.90 -0.29 9.88
CA ARG A 221 15.37 -0.37 8.52
C ARG A 221 15.01 -1.78 8.13
N THR A 222 14.14 -1.90 7.15
CA THR A 222 13.76 -3.14 6.49
C THR A 222 13.35 -2.88 5.06
N ASP A 223 13.52 -3.86 4.19
CA ASP A 223 12.95 -3.86 2.84
C ASP A 223 11.61 -4.62 2.78
N ASP A 224 11.11 -5.18 3.89
CA ASP A 224 9.94 -6.07 3.91
C ASP A 224 8.58 -5.33 4.01
N TYR A 225 8.58 -4.01 4.18
CA TYR A 225 7.39 -3.18 4.39
C TYR A 225 6.34 -3.26 3.27
N TYR A 226 6.72 -3.67 2.06
CA TYR A 226 5.78 -3.81 0.94
C TYR A 226 4.96 -5.10 0.97
N ARG A 227 5.32 -6.08 1.82
CA ARG A 227 4.63 -7.37 1.96
C ARG A 227 3.66 -7.39 3.12
N ILE A 228 4.09 -6.87 4.25
CA ILE A 228 3.41 -6.93 5.53
C ILE A 228 3.56 -5.56 6.18
N ARG A 229 2.52 -5.06 6.82
CA ARG A 229 2.59 -3.79 7.56
C ARG A 229 3.28 -3.99 8.91
N GLU A 230 3.90 -2.93 9.45
CA GLU A 230 4.60 -2.94 10.75
C GLU A 230 3.66 -3.40 11.89
N GLY A 231 2.44 -2.86 11.96
CA GLY A 231 1.46 -3.26 12.97
C GLY A 231 1.06 -4.74 12.85
N GLU A 232 0.86 -5.27 11.62
CA GLU A 232 0.61 -6.69 11.39
C GLU A 232 1.78 -7.56 11.87
N ASN A 233 3.02 -7.15 11.58
CA ASN A 233 4.22 -7.83 12.03
C ASN A 233 4.36 -7.82 13.56
N THR A 234 4.03 -6.69 14.20
CA THR A 234 3.99 -6.54 15.66
C THR A 234 3.01 -7.52 16.30
N TRP A 235 1.77 -7.58 15.78
CA TRP A 235 0.78 -8.52 16.29
C TRP A 235 1.16 -9.98 16.06
N ALA A 236 1.73 -10.32 14.91
CA ALA A 236 2.24 -11.67 14.64
C ALA A 236 3.35 -12.06 15.63
N SER A 237 4.22 -11.13 16.00
CA SER A 237 5.28 -11.34 16.99
C SER A 237 4.70 -11.56 18.39
N ILE A 238 3.74 -10.72 18.82
CA ILE A 238 3.09 -10.83 20.14
C ILE A 238 2.26 -12.10 20.25
N LEU A 239 1.45 -12.44 19.25
CA LEU A 239 0.52 -13.53 19.32
C LEU A 239 1.17 -14.90 19.05
N ALA A 240 2.01 -14.98 18.00
CA ALA A 240 2.48 -16.24 17.46
C ALA A 240 4.02 -16.41 17.45
N ARG A 241 4.77 -15.49 18.07
CA ARG A 241 6.25 -15.48 18.03
C ARG A 241 6.77 -15.52 16.58
N GLN A 242 6.10 -14.80 15.69
CA GLN A 242 6.40 -14.78 14.27
C GLN A 242 6.71 -13.37 13.80
N ASP A 243 7.97 -13.12 13.54
CA ASP A 243 8.46 -11.86 12.97
C ASP A 243 8.92 -12.09 11.53
N PHE A 244 8.33 -11.35 10.62
CA PHE A 244 8.58 -11.46 9.19
C PHE A 244 9.66 -10.51 8.68
N TYR A 245 10.01 -9.46 9.45
CA TYR A 245 10.95 -8.46 9.00
C TYR A 245 12.39 -8.84 9.27
N ASP A 246 13.25 -8.67 8.28
CA ASP A 246 14.68 -8.60 8.48
C ASP A 246 15.09 -7.14 8.63
N ARG A 247 15.87 -6.84 9.65
CA ARG A 247 16.18 -5.47 10.03
C ARG A 247 17.67 -5.24 10.16
N TRP A 248 18.08 -4.02 9.84
CA TRP A 248 19.41 -3.50 10.11
C TRP A 248 19.33 -2.13 10.76
N ASP A 249 20.35 -1.78 11.54
CA ASP A 249 20.54 -0.43 12.02
C ASP A 249 21.08 0.46 10.91
N GLU A 250 20.54 1.68 10.84
CA GLU A 250 21.01 2.68 9.91
C GLU A 250 21.10 4.04 10.63
N GLU A 251 22.28 4.62 10.60
CA GLU A 251 22.56 5.94 11.17
C GLU A 251 23.18 6.83 10.10
N GLY A 252 22.69 8.05 9.95
CA GLY A 252 23.22 8.95 8.95
C GLY A 252 22.33 10.14 8.65
N TRP A 253 22.52 10.66 7.45
CA TRP A 253 21.72 11.76 6.94
C TRP A 253 21.28 11.50 5.50
N SER A 254 20.20 12.15 5.11
CA SER A 254 19.73 12.18 3.72
C SER A 254 19.25 13.58 3.36
N ALA A 255 19.33 13.91 2.07
CA ALA A 255 18.75 15.11 1.52
C ALA A 255 18.24 14.83 0.11
N GLY A 256 17.22 15.55 -0.32
CA GLY A 256 16.65 15.30 -1.64
C GLY A 256 15.59 16.27 -2.07
N ILE A 257 15.00 15.94 -3.20
CA ILE A 257 13.98 16.70 -3.88
C ILE A 257 12.83 15.76 -4.27
N GLY A 258 11.62 16.19 -4.00
CA GLY A 258 10.39 15.52 -4.38
C GLY A 258 9.54 16.38 -5.29
N PHE A 259 8.87 15.75 -6.26
CA PHE A 259 7.88 16.35 -7.12
C PHE A 259 6.56 15.61 -6.97
N ASP A 260 5.49 16.35 -6.67
CA ASP A 260 4.12 15.82 -6.65
C ASP A 260 3.33 16.44 -7.81
N LEU A 261 3.01 15.63 -8.80
CA LEU A 261 2.31 16.00 -10.03
C LEU A 261 0.93 15.33 -10.06
N ASN A 262 0.17 15.41 -8.98
CA ASN A 262 -1.13 14.77 -8.76
C ASN A 262 -1.05 13.24 -8.77
N HIS A 263 -1.01 12.63 -9.95
CA HIS A 263 -0.96 11.17 -10.12
C HIS A 263 0.45 10.59 -10.15
N ILE A 264 1.44 11.43 -10.38
CA ILE A 264 2.84 11.03 -10.51
C ILE A 264 3.62 11.70 -9.39
N LYS A 265 4.37 10.91 -8.67
CA LYS A 265 5.30 11.39 -7.67
C LYS A 265 6.70 10.93 -8.04
N LEU A 266 7.65 11.85 -7.94
CA LEU A 266 9.05 11.59 -8.20
C LEU A 266 9.87 12.03 -7.00
N LYS A 267 10.88 11.24 -6.64
CA LYS A 267 11.81 11.58 -5.56
C LYS A 267 13.23 11.24 -6.00
N LEU A 268 14.14 12.16 -5.73
CA LEU A 268 15.56 11.93 -5.84
C LEU A 268 16.21 12.27 -4.49
N MET A 269 17.01 11.37 -3.96
CA MET A 269 17.61 11.46 -2.64
C MET A 269 19.06 11.03 -2.68
N ALA A 270 19.93 11.78 -2.02
CA ALA A 270 21.27 11.36 -1.66
C ALA A 270 21.34 11.13 -0.14
N ALA A 271 22.08 10.13 0.29
CA ALA A 271 22.28 9.82 1.69
C ALA A 271 23.70 9.31 1.93
N SER A 272 24.21 9.58 3.15
CA SER A 272 25.41 8.93 3.65
C SER A 272 25.05 8.26 4.97
N VAL A 273 25.17 6.93 5.00
CA VAL A 273 24.61 6.10 6.06
C VAL A 273 25.62 5.07 6.52
N LYS A 274 25.59 4.76 7.80
CA LYS A 274 26.31 3.68 8.41
C LYS A 274 25.31 2.57 8.73
N GLN A 275 25.58 1.37 8.24
CA GLN A 275 24.71 0.21 8.43
C GLN A 275 25.37 -0.81 9.36
N ASP A 276 24.56 -1.43 10.23
CA ASP A 276 25.00 -2.48 11.16
C ASP A 276 23.90 -3.54 11.33
N THR A 277 24.31 -4.75 11.68
CA THR A 277 23.39 -5.84 11.96
C THR A 277 22.75 -5.68 13.33
N ILE A 278 21.44 -5.89 13.43
CA ILE A 278 20.74 -5.99 14.71
C ILE A 278 20.61 -7.48 15.07
N PRO A 279 21.15 -7.93 16.21
CA PRO A 279 21.04 -9.32 16.64
C PRO A 279 19.58 -9.68 17.00
N VAL A 280 19.26 -10.95 16.94
CA VAL A 280 17.97 -11.47 17.36
C VAL A 280 17.93 -11.59 18.89
N GLN A 281 16.85 -11.12 19.51
CA GLN A 281 16.59 -11.29 20.94
C GLN A 281 15.97 -12.66 21.19
N ASN A 282 16.68 -13.54 21.88
CA ASN A 282 16.23 -14.93 22.07
C ASN A 282 15.10 -15.09 23.09
N ASP A 283 14.82 -14.08 23.89
CA ASP A 283 13.83 -14.04 24.96
C ASP A 283 12.50 -13.38 24.56
N LEU A 284 12.26 -13.20 23.27
CA LEU A 284 11.03 -12.60 22.78
C LEU A 284 9.80 -13.34 23.34
N TRP A 285 9.00 -12.61 24.11
CA TRP A 285 7.74 -13.15 24.67
C TRP A 285 6.65 -13.25 23.61
N SER A 286 5.79 -14.25 23.72
CA SER A 286 4.57 -14.34 22.92
C SER A 286 3.42 -14.98 23.71
N LEU A 287 2.19 -14.63 23.34
CA LEU A 287 0.98 -15.16 23.98
C LEU A 287 0.80 -16.67 23.69
N PHE A 288 0.99 -17.03 22.43
CA PHE A 288 0.92 -18.41 21.95
C PHE A 288 2.29 -18.82 21.40
N GLN A 289 2.52 -20.13 21.24
CA GLN A 289 3.73 -20.69 20.62
C GLN A 289 5.06 -20.17 21.20
N LYS A 290 5.15 -20.09 22.52
CA LYS A 290 6.32 -19.58 23.26
C LYS A 290 7.65 -20.26 22.91
N GLU A 291 7.61 -21.51 22.46
CA GLU A 291 8.77 -22.32 22.11
C GLU A 291 9.10 -22.29 20.60
N ARG A 292 8.31 -21.54 19.79
CA ARG A 292 8.60 -21.43 18.37
C ARG A 292 9.99 -20.81 18.18
N PRO A 293 10.90 -21.46 17.40
CA PRO A 293 12.20 -20.88 17.12
C PRO A 293 12.03 -19.57 16.33
N LEU A 294 12.77 -18.55 16.72
CA LEU A 294 12.84 -17.31 15.96
C LEU A 294 13.72 -17.55 14.73
N ARG A 295 13.33 -16.95 13.62
CA ARG A 295 14.13 -16.94 12.41
C ARG A 295 15.37 -16.05 12.61
N ASP A 296 16.52 -16.48 12.15
CA ASP A 296 17.72 -15.70 12.17
C ASP A 296 17.56 -14.41 11.35
N ASN A 297 18.22 -13.35 11.78
CA ASN A 297 18.35 -12.13 11.00
C ASN A 297 19.59 -12.25 10.12
N PRO A 298 19.50 -12.09 8.79
CA PRO A 298 20.66 -12.17 7.93
C PRO A 298 21.73 -11.15 8.30
N TYR A 299 22.97 -11.49 8.04
CA TYR A 299 24.10 -10.71 8.50
C TYR A 299 24.46 -9.60 7.49
N ILE A 300 24.65 -8.38 7.97
CA ILE A 300 25.42 -7.34 7.26
C ILE A 300 26.85 -7.35 7.82
N PHE A 301 27.85 -7.36 6.94
CA PHE A 301 29.24 -7.26 7.36
C PHE A 301 29.49 -5.98 8.20
N PRO A 302 30.48 -6.00 9.11
CA PRO A 302 30.56 -5.02 10.19
C PRO A 302 30.61 -3.60 9.65
N ARG A 303 29.64 -2.80 10.12
CA ARG A 303 29.56 -1.34 10.07
C ARG A 303 30.08 -0.72 8.77
N GLU A 304 29.39 -0.96 7.67
CA GLU A 304 29.72 -0.28 6.43
C GLU A 304 29.16 1.15 6.43
N GLN A 305 30.02 2.10 6.07
CA GLN A 305 29.61 3.44 5.68
C GLN A 305 29.28 3.42 4.20
N LEU A 306 28.09 3.81 3.83
CA LEU A 306 27.61 3.80 2.44
C LEU A 306 27.20 5.21 2.01
N ASP A 307 27.60 5.58 0.81
CA ASP A 307 26.98 6.67 0.08
C ASP A 307 25.93 6.12 -0.87
N LEU A 308 24.72 6.65 -0.79
CA LEU A 308 23.55 6.17 -1.48
C LEU A 308 22.95 7.28 -2.34
N LEU A 309 22.62 6.95 -3.58
CA LEU A 309 21.74 7.74 -4.43
C LEU A 309 20.48 6.92 -4.72
N GLN A 310 19.30 7.46 -4.44
CA GLN A 310 18.03 6.80 -4.67
C GLN A 310 17.11 7.65 -5.52
N ALA A 311 16.50 7.04 -6.52
CA ALA A 311 15.43 7.63 -7.32
C ALA A 311 14.16 6.79 -7.17
N THR A 312 13.03 7.44 -6.91
CA THR A 312 11.74 6.77 -6.77
C THR A 312 10.73 7.44 -7.70
N ALA A 313 9.96 6.63 -8.40
CA ALA A 313 8.82 7.08 -9.19
C ALA A 313 7.59 6.27 -8.81
N ALA A 314 6.47 6.93 -8.61
CA ALA A 314 5.21 6.26 -8.41
C ALA A 314 4.12 6.96 -9.21
N PHE A 315 3.22 6.15 -9.72
CA PHE A 315 2.02 6.55 -10.42
C PHE A 315 0.83 5.82 -9.81
N GLN A 316 -0.28 6.53 -9.69
CA GLN A 316 -1.53 5.94 -9.22
C GLN A 316 -2.69 6.65 -9.92
N THR A 317 -3.66 5.88 -10.43
CA THR A 317 -4.91 6.44 -10.93
C THR A 317 -5.68 7.14 -9.81
N LYS A 318 -6.52 8.14 -10.15
CA LYS A 318 -7.15 9.09 -9.21
C LYS A 318 -7.82 8.39 -8.01
N HIS A 319 -8.52 7.31 -8.24
CA HIS A 319 -9.30 6.61 -7.22
C HIS A 319 -8.89 5.14 -7.06
N TYR A 320 -7.57 4.91 -6.97
CA TYR A 320 -7.08 3.56 -6.76
C TYR A 320 -7.42 3.07 -5.35
N THR A 321 -8.32 2.09 -5.28
CA THR A 321 -8.67 1.36 -4.04
C THR A 321 -8.58 -0.14 -4.28
N PRO A 322 -8.55 -0.98 -3.23
CA PRO A 322 -8.55 -2.43 -3.40
C PRO A 322 -9.76 -2.99 -4.15
N LEU A 323 -10.84 -2.21 -4.30
CA LEU A 323 -12.10 -2.64 -4.94
C LEU A 323 -12.44 -1.84 -6.19
N SER A 324 -11.74 -0.76 -6.49
CA SER A 324 -11.99 0.04 -7.70
C SER A 324 -11.07 -0.40 -8.83
N THR A 325 -11.54 -0.20 -10.06
CA THR A 325 -10.66 -0.32 -11.22
C THR A 325 -9.58 0.76 -11.16
N GLY A 326 -8.34 0.34 -11.28
CA GLY A 326 -7.24 1.28 -11.22
C GLY A 326 -5.88 0.63 -11.39
N LEU A 327 -4.89 1.47 -11.57
CA LEU A 327 -3.51 1.10 -11.77
C LEU A 327 -2.63 1.85 -10.77
N ALA A 328 -1.73 1.12 -10.13
CA ALA A 328 -0.64 1.68 -9.34
C ALA A 328 0.69 1.12 -9.80
N ILE A 329 1.67 1.98 -10.01
CA ILE A 329 3.04 1.63 -10.41
C ILE A 329 4.00 2.26 -9.42
N PHE A 330 4.96 1.50 -8.99
CA PHE A 330 6.08 1.96 -8.16
C PHE A 330 7.38 1.47 -8.75
N LEU A 331 8.38 2.33 -8.82
CA LEU A 331 9.72 2.02 -9.26
C LEU A 331 10.73 2.73 -8.36
N GLN A 332 11.71 2.01 -7.87
CA GLN A 332 12.81 2.52 -7.08
C GLN A 332 14.13 2.02 -7.64
N GLY A 333 15.03 2.94 -7.93
CA GLY A 333 16.41 2.67 -8.29
C GLY A 333 17.34 3.17 -7.20
N GLU A 334 18.36 2.39 -6.86
CA GLU A 334 19.39 2.71 -5.90
C GLU A 334 20.77 2.47 -6.50
N ALA A 335 21.68 3.37 -6.21
CA ALA A 335 23.10 3.18 -6.48
C ALA A 335 23.87 3.49 -5.18
N TYR A 336 24.72 2.60 -4.75
CA TYR A 336 25.46 2.74 -3.50
C TYR A 336 26.86 2.13 -3.59
N GLN A 337 27.77 2.73 -2.83
CA GLN A 337 29.17 2.28 -2.69
C GLN A 337 29.67 2.53 -1.27
N LYS A 338 30.77 1.89 -0.91
CA LYS A 338 31.46 2.16 0.33
C LYS A 338 32.08 3.57 0.34
N ALA A 339 31.87 4.32 1.40
CA ALA A 339 32.43 5.67 1.54
C ALA A 339 33.95 5.68 1.75
N ASP A 340 34.52 4.58 2.28
CA ASP A 340 35.95 4.46 2.61
C ASP A 340 36.88 4.23 1.40
N ASP A 341 36.32 3.94 0.22
CA ASP A 341 37.13 3.59 -0.93
C ASP A 341 37.66 4.80 -1.74
N GLY A 342 37.38 6.01 -1.24
CA GLY A 342 37.85 7.26 -1.86
C GLY A 342 37.26 7.56 -3.25
N GLU A 343 36.42 6.69 -3.76
CA GLU A 343 35.70 6.85 -5.02
C GLU A 343 34.31 7.43 -4.75
N ASN A 344 34.00 8.50 -5.44
CA ASN A 344 32.71 9.16 -5.30
C ASN A 344 31.63 8.37 -6.07
N ILE A 345 30.48 8.12 -5.45
CA ILE A 345 29.30 7.49 -6.08
C ILE A 345 28.89 8.13 -7.42
N TYR A 346 29.27 9.39 -7.63
CA TYR A 346 28.98 10.14 -8.84
C TYR A 346 29.91 9.82 -10.01
N THR A 347 30.97 9.05 -9.78
CA THR A 347 31.80 8.50 -10.86
C THR A 347 31.20 7.17 -11.32
N LEU A 348 30.26 7.25 -12.27
CA LEU A 348 29.68 6.10 -12.95
C LEU A 348 30.80 5.28 -13.62
N GLY A 349 31.21 4.19 -12.99
CA GLY A 349 32.21 3.29 -13.56
C GLY A 349 33.11 2.54 -12.58
N SER A 350 33.00 2.80 -11.26
CA SER A 350 33.78 2.04 -10.29
C SER A 350 33.31 0.59 -10.23
N SER A 351 34.23 -0.34 -10.08
CA SER A 351 33.97 -1.78 -9.98
C SER A 351 33.17 -2.16 -8.71
N GLU A 352 33.04 -1.24 -7.77
CA GLU A 352 32.37 -1.43 -6.47
C GLU A 352 30.98 -0.79 -6.40
N LEU A 353 30.57 -0.04 -7.45
CA LEU A 353 29.23 0.54 -7.49
C LEU A 353 28.19 -0.57 -7.63
N ARG A 354 27.38 -0.71 -6.60
CA ARG A 354 26.23 -1.62 -6.61
C ARG A 354 24.99 -0.85 -7.03
N GLN A 355 24.17 -1.45 -7.86
CA GLN A 355 22.91 -0.88 -8.31
C GLN A 355 21.80 -1.87 -8.03
N ARG A 356 20.67 -1.36 -7.55
CA ARG A 356 19.48 -2.16 -7.26
C ARG A 356 18.27 -1.44 -7.84
N ILE A 357 17.45 -2.16 -8.56
CA ILE A 357 16.19 -1.65 -9.10
C ILE A 357 15.08 -2.58 -8.62
N PHE A 358 14.03 -2.02 -8.07
CA PHE A 358 12.85 -2.72 -7.61
C PHE A 358 11.60 -1.99 -8.09
N GLY A 359 10.59 -2.73 -8.47
CA GLY A 359 9.31 -2.12 -8.82
C GLY A 359 8.16 -3.10 -8.73
N PHE A 360 6.97 -2.54 -8.65
CA PHE A 360 5.74 -3.29 -8.76
C PHE A 360 4.71 -2.53 -9.59
N LEU A 361 3.83 -3.31 -10.21
CA LEU A 361 2.64 -2.88 -10.90
C LEU A 361 1.45 -3.59 -10.26
N LYS A 362 0.45 -2.85 -9.81
CA LYS A 362 -0.82 -3.37 -9.30
C LYS A 362 -1.93 -2.92 -10.24
N LEU A 363 -2.71 -3.87 -10.70
CA LEU A 363 -3.87 -3.64 -11.54
C LEU A 363 -5.10 -4.24 -10.85
N ASN A 364 -6.08 -3.40 -10.57
CA ASN A 364 -7.39 -3.84 -10.13
C ASN A 364 -8.39 -3.60 -11.25
N TRP A 365 -9.24 -4.56 -11.52
CA TRP A 365 -10.29 -4.46 -12.50
C TRP A 365 -11.59 -5.01 -11.92
N GLU A 366 -12.55 -4.15 -11.73
CA GLU A 366 -13.89 -4.56 -11.37
C GLU A 366 -14.60 -5.12 -12.61
N MET A 367 -14.77 -6.42 -12.63
CA MET A 367 -15.38 -7.17 -13.75
C MET A 367 -16.90 -7.05 -13.74
N SER A 368 -17.49 -7.02 -12.55
CA SER A 368 -18.91 -6.82 -12.31
C SER A 368 -19.12 -6.43 -10.84
N TYR A 369 -20.32 -6.01 -10.49
CA TYR A 369 -20.65 -5.67 -9.11
C TYR A 369 -20.24 -6.79 -8.14
N GLY A 370 -19.34 -6.43 -7.22
CA GLY A 370 -18.85 -7.36 -6.21
C GLY A 370 -17.83 -8.39 -6.70
N ILE A 371 -17.34 -8.30 -7.94
CA ILE A 371 -16.28 -9.18 -8.46
C ILE A 371 -15.11 -8.34 -8.96
N VAL A 372 -13.98 -8.45 -8.31
CA VAL A 372 -12.77 -7.70 -8.64
C VAL A 372 -11.62 -8.64 -8.95
N LEU A 373 -11.01 -8.49 -10.11
CA LEU A 373 -9.71 -9.09 -10.43
C LEU A 373 -8.61 -8.16 -9.96
N ARG A 374 -7.75 -8.66 -9.07
CA ARG A 374 -6.55 -7.96 -8.63
C ARG A 374 -5.32 -8.69 -9.13
N SER A 375 -4.41 -7.96 -9.73
CA SER A 375 -3.15 -8.51 -10.21
C SER A 375 -1.98 -7.65 -9.73
N GLN A 376 -0.92 -8.30 -9.30
CA GLN A 376 0.31 -7.64 -8.90
C GLN A 376 1.49 -8.31 -9.59
N PHE A 377 2.34 -7.51 -10.20
CA PHE A 377 3.62 -7.90 -10.74
C PHE A 377 4.72 -7.19 -9.95
N MET A 378 5.73 -7.93 -9.54
CA MET A 378 6.88 -7.39 -8.85
C MET A 378 8.14 -7.89 -9.53
N ALA A 379 9.10 -7.01 -9.73
CA ALA A 379 10.40 -7.37 -10.27
C ALA A 379 11.50 -6.64 -9.52
N GLY A 380 12.61 -7.33 -9.34
CA GLY A 380 13.81 -6.78 -8.73
C GLY A 380 15.04 -7.26 -9.47
N THR A 381 16.02 -6.39 -9.64
CA THR A 381 17.29 -6.71 -10.29
C THR A 381 18.42 -5.89 -9.69
N SER A 382 19.63 -6.45 -9.69
CA SER A 382 20.81 -5.73 -9.25
C SER A 382 21.96 -5.90 -10.23
N LYS A 383 22.88 -4.96 -10.17
CA LYS A 383 24.23 -5.09 -10.71
C LYS A 383 25.21 -5.16 -9.54
N GLY A 384 25.97 -6.23 -9.49
CA GLY A 384 26.77 -6.61 -8.33
C GLY A 384 25.95 -7.46 -7.34
N ARG A 385 26.65 -8.22 -6.51
CA ARG A 385 26.02 -9.08 -5.51
C ARG A 385 25.47 -8.24 -4.37
N LEU A 386 24.21 -8.46 -4.02
CA LEU A 386 23.57 -7.84 -2.86
C LEU A 386 24.02 -8.54 -1.57
N HIS A 387 24.02 -7.79 -0.46
CA HIS A 387 24.08 -8.40 0.86
C HIS A 387 22.81 -9.19 1.14
N ASP A 388 22.90 -10.24 1.94
CA ASP A 388 21.78 -11.15 2.24
C ASP A 388 20.54 -10.40 2.73
N LEU A 389 20.69 -9.34 3.56
CA LEU A 389 19.59 -8.48 4.01
C LEU A 389 18.93 -7.65 2.89
N ARG A 390 19.64 -7.40 1.80
CA ARG A 390 19.18 -6.58 0.68
C ARG A 390 18.77 -7.42 -0.54
N GLN A 391 18.97 -8.74 -0.48
CA GLN A 391 18.54 -9.65 -1.53
C GLN A 391 17.03 -9.62 -1.70
N PHE A 392 16.60 -9.79 -2.94
CA PHE A 392 15.18 -10.02 -3.22
C PHE A 392 14.80 -11.42 -2.76
N THR A 393 13.58 -11.56 -2.26
CA THR A 393 13.13 -12.84 -1.72
C THR A 393 11.74 -13.20 -2.24
N VAL A 394 11.44 -14.48 -2.34
CA VAL A 394 10.14 -15.01 -2.78
C VAL A 394 9.73 -16.14 -1.82
N GLY A 395 8.44 -16.25 -1.57
CA GLY A 395 7.83 -17.24 -0.67
C GLY A 395 7.21 -16.63 0.58
N GLY A 396 6.18 -17.28 1.07
CA GLY A 396 5.44 -16.93 2.27
C GLY A 396 4.44 -15.80 2.11
N LEU A 397 4.02 -15.29 3.24
CA LEU A 397 3.00 -14.25 3.37
C LEU A 397 3.36 -13.00 2.54
N GLY A 398 2.41 -12.54 1.71
CA GLY A 398 2.62 -11.41 0.81
C GLY A 398 3.46 -11.71 -0.44
N SER A 399 3.75 -12.99 -0.70
CA SER A 399 4.49 -13.47 -1.85
C SER A 399 3.85 -14.73 -2.42
N VAL A 400 4.49 -15.89 -2.36
CA VAL A 400 3.94 -17.19 -2.78
C VAL A 400 3.49 -17.95 -1.54
N SER A 401 2.20 -17.92 -1.26
CA SER A 401 1.60 -18.13 0.05
C SER A 401 1.82 -19.53 0.65
N ALA A 402 1.91 -20.59 -0.16
CA ALA A 402 2.07 -21.96 0.34
C ALA A 402 3.51 -22.34 0.69
N PHE A 403 4.47 -21.46 0.45
CA PHE A 403 5.88 -21.73 0.75
C PHE A 403 6.33 -21.01 2.04
N PRO A 404 7.40 -21.47 2.69
CA PRO A 404 7.97 -20.78 3.83
C PRO A 404 8.30 -19.33 3.51
N TYR A 405 8.28 -18.45 4.51
CA TYR A 405 8.62 -17.05 4.33
C TYR A 405 10.08 -16.91 3.87
N LYS A 406 10.29 -16.15 2.79
CA LYS A 406 11.60 -15.97 2.13
C LYS A 406 12.25 -17.29 1.70
N TYR A 407 11.46 -18.17 1.13
CA TYR A 407 11.90 -19.50 0.69
C TYR A 407 13.03 -19.48 -0.33
N GLN A 408 13.01 -18.51 -1.23
CA GLN A 408 14.10 -18.24 -2.18
C GLN A 408 14.60 -16.81 -1.98
N SER A 409 15.90 -16.61 -2.17
CA SER A 409 16.54 -15.31 -2.17
C SER A 409 17.52 -15.18 -3.32
N GLY A 410 17.84 -13.95 -3.74
CA GLY A 410 18.80 -13.71 -4.79
C GLY A 410 18.92 -12.24 -5.19
N ASP A 411 19.82 -12.00 -6.11
CA ASP A 411 20.09 -10.68 -6.68
C ASP A 411 19.04 -10.23 -7.70
N GLN A 412 18.19 -11.17 -8.13
CA GLN A 412 17.17 -11.01 -9.13
C GLN A 412 15.84 -11.60 -8.61
N MET A 413 14.71 -11.03 -9.02
CA MET A 413 13.40 -11.52 -8.62
C MET A 413 12.35 -11.23 -9.69
N LEU A 414 11.42 -12.17 -9.86
CA LEU A 414 10.15 -11.96 -10.52
C LEU A 414 9.05 -12.61 -9.70
N GLN A 415 7.94 -11.90 -9.47
CA GLN A 415 6.79 -12.39 -8.72
C GLN A 415 5.51 -11.90 -9.38
N MET A 416 4.50 -12.75 -9.39
CA MET A 416 3.16 -12.48 -9.90
C MET A 416 2.13 -13.02 -8.92
N ASN A 417 1.15 -12.19 -8.57
CA ASN A 417 0.02 -12.56 -7.73
C ASN A 417 -1.26 -12.18 -8.48
N GLY A 418 -2.21 -13.09 -8.52
CA GLY A 418 -3.53 -12.88 -9.09
C GLY A 418 -4.61 -13.30 -8.11
N GLU A 419 -5.61 -12.44 -7.88
CA GLU A 419 -6.72 -12.71 -6.99
C GLU A 419 -8.04 -12.38 -7.68
N LEU A 420 -8.99 -13.28 -7.60
CA LEU A 420 -10.39 -13.04 -7.94
C LEU A 420 -11.16 -12.87 -6.63
N VAL A 421 -11.60 -11.65 -6.36
CA VAL A 421 -12.24 -11.26 -5.09
C VAL A 421 -13.74 -11.12 -5.33
N PHE A 422 -14.52 -11.85 -4.52
CA PHE A 422 -15.97 -11.75 -4.44
C PHE A 422 -16.31 -11.03 -3.15
N THR A 423 -17.00 -9.91 -3.25
CA THR A 423 -17.32 -9.07 -2.09
C THR A 423 -18.80 -8.78 -2.02
N LYS A 424 -19.30 -8.60 -0.80
CA LYS A 424 -20.65 -8.13 -0.54
C LYS A 424 -20.59 -7.09 0.56
N ASP A 425 -21.24 -5.97 0.31
CA ASP A 425 -21.38 -4.90 1.28
C ASP A 425 -22.47 -5.26 2.31
N PHE A 426 -22.13 -5.19 3.59
CA PHE A 426 -23.05 -5.37 4.70
C PHE A 426 -22.99 -4.12 5.58
N THR A 427 -23.70 -3.08 5.18
CA THR A 427 -23.85 -1.79 5.91
C THR A 427 -22.56 -1.04 6.19
N ASP A 428 -21.76 -1.41 7.16
CA ASP A 428 -20.56 -0.67 7.59
C ASP A 428 -19.27 -1.50 7.49
N SER A 429 -19.39 -2.79 7.24
CA SER A 429 -18.26 -3.70 6.98
C SER A 429 -18.57 -4.58 5.79
N TRP A 430 -17.56 -4.95 5.03
CA TRP A 430 -17.73 -5.84 3.91
C TRP A 430 -16.90 -7.10 4.07
N TYR A 431 -17.53 -8.24 3.75
CA TYR A 431 -16.89 -9.53 3.74
C TYR A 431 -16.47 -9.87 2.31
N PHE A 432 -15.36 -10.55 2.17
CA PHE A 432 -14.91 -11.04 0.88
C PHE A 432 -14.54 -12.52 0.94
N PHE A 433 -14.75 -13.18 -0.17
CA PHE A 433 -14.15 -14.47 -0.50
C PHE A 433 -13.20 -14.24 -1.67
N LYS A 434 -12.06 -14.90 -1.68
CA LYS A 434 -11.12 -14.80 -2.80
C LYS A 434 -10.57 -16.15 -3.23
N LEU A 435 -10.35 -16.27 -4.53
CA LEU A 435 -9.51 -17.29 -5.13
C LEU A 435 -8.21 -16.61 -5.54
N PHE A 436 -7.08 -17.25 -5.31
CA PHE A 436 -5.80 -16.64 -5.68
C PHE A 436 -4.79 -17.65 -6.21
N VAL A 437 -3.89 -17.13 -7.03
CA VAL A 437 -2.74 -17.85 -7.56
C VAL A 437 -1.53 -16.96 -7.45
N ASP A 438 -0.47 -17.49 -6.86
CA ASP A 438 0.81 -16.83 -6.69
C ASP A 438 1.88 -17.59 -7.44
N SER A 439 2.86 -16.87 -8.01
CA SER A 439 4.04 -17.47 -8.63
C SER A 439 5.23 -16.53 -8.46
N GLY A 440 6.44 -17.10 -8.31
CA GLY A 440 7.62 -16.30 -8.20
C GLY A 440 8.90 -17.09 -8.25
N TYR A 441 10.00 -16.38 -8.49
CA TYR A 441 11.35 -16.90 -8.56
C TYR A 441 12.36 -15.84 -8.15
N ALA A 442 13.28 -16.19 -7.27
CA ALA A 442 14.43 -15.37 -6.93
C ALA A 442 15.70 -16.17 -7.21
N TRP A 443 16.70 -15.52 -7.82
CA TRP A 443 17.93 -16.19 -8.22
C TRP A 443 19.16 -15.27 -8.15
N ASP A 444 20.32 -15.88 -7.99
CA ASP A 444 21.58 -15.16 -8.04
C ASP A 444 21.98 -14.86 -9.49
N GLY A 445 22.46 -13.66 -9.73
CA GLY A 445 22.93 -13.27 -11.05
C GLY A 445 23.54 -11.87 -11.04
N SER A 446 24.72 -11.73 -11.62
CA SER A 446 25.46 -10.45 -11.66
C SER A 446 24.99 -9.49 -12.76
N SER A 447 24.01 -9.87 -13.56
CA SER A 447 23.50 -9.08 -14.68
C SER A 447 22.00 -9.35 -14.90
N TYR A 448 21.33 -8.45 -15.60
CA TYR A 448 19.90 -8.45 -15.95
C TYR A 448 19.48 -9.64 -16.86
N ASN A 449 19.88 -10.86 -16.52
CA ASN A 449 19.54 -12.05 -17.27
C ASN A 449 18.35 -12.76 -16.65
N PHE A 450 17.18 -12.58 -17.27
CA PHE A 450 16.03 -13.42 -17.04
C PHE A 450 16.10 -14.64 -17.96
N ASP A 451 16.20 -15.83 -17.40
CA ASP A 451 16.09 -17.09 -18.11
C ASP A 451 14.70 -17.69 -17.89
N GLN A 452 13.89 -17.72 -18.93
CA GLN A 452 12.54 -18.27 -18.88
C GLN A 452 12.55 -19.75 -18.51
N GLN A 453 13.54 -20.53 -18.95
CA GLN A 453 13.62 -21.95 -18.64
C GLN A 453 13.89 -22.16 -17.15
N ASN A 454 14.81 -21.41 -16.58
CA ASN A 454 15.06 -21.45 -15.13
C ASN A 454 13.84 -21.05 -14.32
N PHE A 455 13.08 -20.06 -14.77
CA PHE A 455 11.81 -19.70 -14.12
C PHE A 455 10.80 -20.84 -14.18
N LEU A 456 10.73 -21.58 -15.28
CA LEU A 456 9.83 -22.73 -15.43
C LEU A 456 10.26 -23.94 -14.59
N ASP A 457 11.57 -24.13 -14.42
CA ASP A 457 12.15 -25.30 -13.75
C ASP A 457 12.24 -25.11 -12.22
N PHE A 458 12.54 -23.89 -11.76
CA PHE A 458 12.84 -23.57 -10.36
C PHE A 458 11.86 -22.59 -9.71
N GLY A 459 10.99 -21.95 -10.48
CA GLY A 459 9.97 -21.06 -9.95
C GLY A 459 8.98 -21.82 -9.07
N ILE A 460 8.53 -21.15 -8.00
CA ILE A 460 7.52 -21.68 -7.08
C ILE A 460 6.16 -21.08 -7.39
N SER A 461 5.12 -21.87 -7.23
CA SER A 461 3.74 -21.45 -7.46
C SER A 461 2.79 -22.06 -6.45
N SER A 462 1.77 -21.33 -6.06
CA SER A 462 0.71 -21.78 -5.18
C SER A 462 -0.66 -21.31 -5.67
N ALA A 463 -1.69 -22.02 -5.25
CA ALA A 463 -3.08 -21.60 -5.41
C ALA A 463 -3.82 -21.73 -4.10
N GLY A 464 -4.82 -20.91 -3.87
CA GLY A 464 -5.53 -20.94 -2.61
C GLY A 464 -6.86 -20.21 -2.63
N VAL A 465 -7.50 -20.28 -1.48
CA VAL A 465 -8.75 -19.59 -1.18
C VAL A 465 -8.57 -18.75 0.06
N GLY A 466 -9.32 -17.66 0.16
CA GLY A 466 -9.30 -16.81 1.33
C GLY A 466 -10.68 -16.27 1.65
N PHE A 467 -10.91 -16.02 2.92
CA PHE A 467 -12.09 -15.37 3.43
C PHE A 467 -11.68 -14.31 4.46
N GLY A 468 -12.36 -13.19 4.46
CA GLY A 468 -12.04 -12.11 5.40
C GLY A 468 -13.08 -11.03 5.44
N SER A 469 -12.80 -10.04 6.25
CA SER A 469 -13.59 -8.83 6.38
C SER A 469 -12.69 -7.62 6.33
N HIS A 470 -13.18 -6.60 5.66
CA HIS A 470 -12.62 -5.26 5.73
C HIS A 470 -13.62 -4.39 6.48
N ASP A 471 -13.20 -3.83 7.59
CA ASP A 471 -13.99 -2.94 8.40
C ASP A 471 -13.52 -1.50 8.20
N HIS A 472 -14.47 -0.61 7.93
CA HIS A 472 -14.15 0.81 7.76
C HIS A 472 -13.67 1.48 9.05
N GLU A 473 -13.98 0.89 10.22
CA GLU A 473 -13.61 1.43 11.53
C GLU A 473 -12.46 0.69 12.23
N GLY A 474 -11.66 -0.11 11.50
CA GLY A 474 -10.44 -0.50 12.13
C GLY A 474 -9.88 -1.88 11.89
N LEU A 475 -10.61 -2.98 11.98
CA LEU A 475 -10.03 -4.32 11.93
C LEU A 475 -10.20 -5.01 10.58
N ASP A 476 -9.14 -5.06 9.79
CA ASP A 476 -9.06 -5.93 8.63
C ASP A 476 -8.55 -7.30 9.05
N TRP A 477 -9.24 -8.36 8.68
CA TRP A 477 -8.74 -9.70 8.91
C TRP A 477 -9.00 -10.62 7.71
N SER A 478 -8.13 -11.60 7.52
CA SER A 478 -8.36 -12.67 6.56
C SER A 478 -7.73 -13.98 7.02
N VAL A 479 -8.38 -15.07 6.64
CA VAL A 479 -7.85 -16.43 6.74
C VAL A 479 -7.70 -16.97 5.33
N ASN A 480 -6.52 -17.45 5.00
CA ASN A 480 -6.21 -17.98 3.67
C ASN A 480 -5.67 -19.41 3.83
N ALA A 481 -6.09 -20.28 2.93
CA ALA A 481 -5.55 -21.63 2.79
C ALA A 481 -4.97 -21.76 1.38
N SER A 482 -3.74 -22.21 1.26
CA SER A 482 -3.02 -22.34 0.00
C SER A 482 -2.25 -23.64 -0.10
N GLN A 483 -2.11 -24.14 -1.31
CA GLN A 483 -1.39 -25.37 -1.63
C GLN A 483 -0.32 -25.07 -2.69
N PRO A 484 0.89 -25.67 -2.57
CA PRO A 484 1.89 -25.60 -3.65
C PRO A 484 1.38 -26.28 -4.92
N LEU A 485 1.82 -25.77 -6.07
CA LEU A 485 1.52 -26.36 -7.38
C LEU A 485 2.66 -27.24 -7.91
N ASP A 486 3.63 -27.57 -7.07
CA ASP A 486 4.77 -28.45 -7.41
C ASP A 486 4.49 -29.96 -7.23
N GLY A 487 3.28 -30.31 -6.74
CA GLY A 487 2.86 -31.66 -6.46
C GLY A 487 3.03 -32.06 -4.99
N SER A 488 3.49 -31.15 -4.14
CA SER A 488 3.51 -31.35 -2.68
C SER A 488 2.08 -31.42 -2.12
N ASP A 489 1.84 -32.33 -1.17
CA ASP A 489 0.52 -32.59 -0.59
C ASP A 489 0.41 -32.01 0.82
N TYR A 490 0.52 -30.68 0.92
CA TYR A 490 0.23 -29.96 2.17
C TYR A 490 -0.51 -28.66 1.91
N VAL A 491 -1.21 -28.18 2.93
CA VAL A 491 -1.94 -26.91 2.90
C VAL A 491 -1.34 -25.99 3.96
N GLU A 492 -0.91 -24.82 3.51
CA GLU A 492 -0.49 -23.75 4.42
C GLU A 492 -1.68 -22.87 4.74
N THR A 493 -1.89 -22.58 6.01
CA THR A 493 -2.94 -21.68 6.48
C THR A 493 -2.32 -20.42 7.05
N THR A 494 -2.74 -19.27 6.55
CA THR A 494 -2.28 -17.97 7.03
C THR A 494 -3.43 -17.14 7.56
N ILE A 495 -3.20 -16.46 8.67
CA ILE A 495 -4.13 -15.49 9.27
C ILE A 495 -3.47 -14.13 9.18
N ARG A 496 -4.20 -13.15 8.66
CA ARG A 496 -3.78 -11.74 8.62
C ARG A 496 -4.75 -10.94 9.45
N CYS A 497 -4.21 -10.04 10.25
CA CYS A 497 -4.98 -9.05 11.00
C CYS A 497 -4.27 -7.71 10.90
N ASN A 498 -4.99 -6.69 10.50
CA ASN A 498 -4.49 -5.33 10.47
C ASN A 498 -5.52 -4.40 11.09
N TYR A 499 -5.08 -3.58 12.01
CA TYR A 499 -5.91 -2.55 12.60
C TYR A 499 -5.51 -1.19 12.03
N ASN A 500 -6.44 -0.52 11.39
CA ASN A 500 -6.25 0.83 10.88
C ASN A 500 -6.71 1.80 11.99
N PHE A 501 -5.77 2.52 12.62
CA PHE A 501 -6.03 3.56 13.59
C PHE A 501 -6.43 4.85 12.91
#